data_2e674dc4714817b93b0f7b4542fc9a98
#
_entry.id   2e674dc4714817b93b0f7b4542fc9a98
#
_cell.length_a   1.000
_cell.length_b   1.000
_cell.length_c   1.000
_cell.angle_alpha   90.00
_cell.angle_beta   90.00
_cell.angle_gamma   90.00
#
_symmetry.space_group_name_H-M   'P 1'
#
loop_
_entity.id
_entity.type
_entity.pdbx_description
1 polymer ?
#
loop_
_entity_poly.entity_id
_entity_poly.type
_entity_poly.pdbx_seq_one_letter_code
_entity_poly.pdbx_strand_id
1 'polypeptide(L)'
;ITRSSVAVHISNLMKKGCITGKGYIVRTDPYVAVVGGVNMDIGAVSAGALVARDSNPGHVTTSLGGVGRNIAHNLCLLGQRTAMVTVMGDDDFGRRVQENAKDIGLDLSAGAVLPDCRTGTYLYICGPDGDMALAVNDMAVYDRMTPDFLRQRLDFINGADLVVLETNLPEESIRWLCDNCKAPILADPVSTIKAEKLRPVLGKLAALKPNRLEAELLSGMSIRTREDAAQ
;
A
#
# COMPACT_ATOMS: atom_id res chain seq x y z
N ILE A 1 -2.45 19.02 -40.35
CA ILE A 1 -1.22 18.21 -40.13
C ILE A 1 -1.34 17.02 -41.09
N THR A 2 -0.34 16.87 -42.00
CA THR A 2 -0.34 15.78 -42.97
C THR A 2 0.14 14.45 -42.32
N ARG A 3 -0.26 13.30 -42.91
CA ARG A 3 0.18 11.96 -42.45
C ARG A 3 1.72 11.85 -42.41
N SER A 4 2.41 12.45 -43.39
CA SER A 4 3.88 12.50 -43.45
C SER A 4 4.49 13.28 -42.28
N SER A 5 3.91 14.42 -41.89
CA SER A 5 4.37 15.20 -40.73
C SER A 5 4.24 14.42 -39.41
N VAL A 6 3.14 13.70 -39.21
CA VAL A 6 2.93 12.83 -38.03
C VAL A 6 3.96 11.71 -38.00
N ALA A 7 4.22 11.05 -39.13
CA ALA A 7 5.19 9.95 -39.22
C ALA A 7 6.63 10.42 -38.87
N VAL A 8 7.01 11.62 -39.29
CA VAL A 8 8.32 12.22 -38.96
C VAL A 8 8.43 12.50 -37.46
N HIS A 9 7.39 13.05 -36.83
CA HIS A 9 7.38 13.32 -35.39
C HIS A 9 7.46 12.03 -34.58
N ILE A 10 6.70 11.00 -34.98
CA ILE A 10 6.75 9.67 -34.35
C ILE A 10 8.16 9.07 -34.49
N SER A 11 8.78 9.12 -35.68
CA SER A 11 10.13 8.61 -35.89
C SER A 11 11.15 9.35 -35.01
N ASN A 12 11.01 10.65 -34.85
CA ASN A 12 11.90 11.44 -33.97
C ASN A 12 11.70 11.10 -32.48
N LEU A 13 10.46 10.85 -32.06
CA LEU A 13 10.17 10.39 -30.70
C LEU A 13 10.71 8.98 -30.42
N MET A 14 10.67 8.09 -31.43
CA MET A 14 11.32 6.76 -31.34
C MET A 14 12.82 6.87 -31.20
N LYS A 15 13.47 7.73 -32.01
CA LYS A 15 14.93 7.96 -31.92
C LYS A 15 15.36 8.54 -30.57
N LYS A 16 14.50 9.34 -29.94
CA LYS A 16 14.74 9.91 -28.59
C LYS A 16 14.38 8.92 -27.47
N GLY A 17 13.91 7.72 -27.78
CA GLY A 17 13.51 6.72 -26.79
C GLY A 17 12.19 7.02 -26.06
N CYS A 18 11.43 8.04 -26.51
CA CYS A 18 10.14 8.39 -25.94
C CYS A 18 9.02 7.43 -26.36
N ILE A 19 9.22 6.68 -27.45
CA ILE A 19 8.29 5.66 -27.98
C ILE A 19 9.07 4.38 -28.24
N THR A 20 8.60 3.28 -27.68
CA THR A 20 9.24 1.96 -27.83
C THR A 20 8.35 1.03 -28.65
N GLY A 21 8.73 0.78 -29.91
CA GLY A 21 8.10 -0.22 -30.77
C GLY A 21 6.93 0.27 -31.64
N LYS A 22 6.44 -0.61 -32.52
CA LYS A 22 5.39 -0.31 -33.51
C LYS A 22 3.98 -0.14 -32.93
N GLY A 23 3.76 -0.38 -31.65
CA GLY A 23 2.51 -0.15 -30.94
C GLY A 23 2.42 1.21 -30.25
N TYR A 24 3.40 2.13 -30.48
CA TYR A 24 3.46 3.45 -29.83
C TYR A 24 3.30 3.41 -28.30
N ILE A 25 4.02 2.49 -27.66
CA ILE A 25 4.11 2.49 -26.20
C ILE A 25 4.88 3.74 -25.81
N VAL A 26 4.18 4.73 -25.27
CA VAL A 26 4.82 5.91 -24.68
C VAL A 26 5.58 5.43 -23.46
N ARG A 27 6.90 5.67 -23.42
CA ARG A 27 7.68 5.43 -22.22
C ARG A 27 7.18 6.39 -21.14
N THR A 28 6.50 5.87 -20.13
CA THR A 28 6.19 6.63 -18.94
C THR A 28 7.45 6.81 -18.10
N ASP A 29 7.57 7.95 -17.41
CA ASP A 29 8.66 8.11 -16.45
C ASP A 29 8.58 6.98 -15.41
N PRO A 30 9.73 6.46 -14.94
CA PRO A 30 9.81 5.42 -13.93
C PRO A 30 8.95 5.74 -12.71
N TYR A 31 8.23 4.78 -12.18
CA TYR A 31 7.46 4.94 -10.95
C TYR A 31 7.38 3.66 -10.13
N VAL A 32 7.09 3.83 -8.84
CA VAL A 32 6.80 2.73 -7.91
C VAL A 32 5.29 2.61 -7.73
N ALA A 33 4.74 1.43 -7.92
CA ALA A 33 3.35 1.14 -7.59
C ALA A 33 3.25 0.49 -6.20
N VAL A 34 2.50 1.12 -5.29
CA VAL A 34 2.22 0.55 -3.96
C VAL A 34 0.82 -0.04 -3.98
N VAL A 35 0.70 -1.34 -3.77
CA VAL A 35 -0.57 -2.07 -3.70
C VAL A 35 -0.85 -2.38 -2.23
N GLY A 36 -1.80 -1.67 -1.63
CA GLY A 36 -2.00 -1.80 -0.19
C GLY A 36 -3.09 -0.89 0.38
N GLY A 37 -3.20 -0.90 1.70
CA GLY A 37 -4.23 -0.20 2.44
C GLY A 37 -3.87 1.24 2.80
N VAL A 38 -4.92 2.03 2.96
CA VAL A 38 -4.93 3.38 3.52
C VAL A 38 -6.05 3.49 4.53
N ASN A 39 -5.78 4.00 5.72
CA ASN A 39 -6.80 4.13 6.76
C ASN A 39 -6.66 5.43 7.56
N MET A 40 -7.68 5.71 8.37
CA MET A 40 -7.63 6.74 9.39
C MET A 40 -7.30 6.09 10.72
N ASP A 41 -6.24 6.57 11.37
CA ASP A 41 -5.89 6.22 12.73
C ASP A 41 -6.54 7.24 13.69
N ILE A 42 -7.29 6.75 14.66
CA ILE A 42 -7.93 7.53 15.72
C ILE A 42 -7.35 7.06 17.03
N GLY A 43 -6.48 7.86 17.63
CA GLY A 43 -5.82 7.57 18.88
C GLY A 43 -6.39 8.41 20.02
N ALA A 44 -6.69 7.79 21.15
CA ALA A 44 -7.07 8.46 22.37
C ALA A 44 -6.09 8.12 23.49
N VAL A 45 -5.65 9.13 24.25
CA VAL A 45 -4.83 8.96 25.46
C VAL A 45 -5.63 9.50 26.64
N SER A 46 -5.89 8.64 27.63
CA SER A 46 -6.61 9.04 28.83
C SER A 46 -5.74 9.93 29.73
N ALA A 47 -6.35 10.97 30.33
CA ALA A 47 -5.67 11.86 31.27
C ALA A 47 -5.37 11.19 32.62
N GLY A 48 -6.06 10.09 32.97
CA GLY A 48 -5.88 9.32 34.19
C GLY A 48 -6.07 7.83 33.95
N ALA A 49 -6.07 7.04 35.01
CA ALA A 49 -6.32 5.62 34.91
C ALA A 49 -7.69 5.36 34.24
N LEU A 50 -7.72 4.44 33.28
CA LEU A 50 -8.93 4.11 32.54
C LEU A 50 -9.97 3.44 33.46
N VAL A 51 -11.17 3.98 33.46
CA VAL A 51 -12.33 3.44 34.15
C VAL A 51 -13.24 2.77 33.14
N ALA A 52 -13.38 1.44 33.25
CA ALA A 52 -14.23 0.67 32.34
C ALA A 52 -15.71 1.06 32.52
N ARG A 53 -16.44 1.14 31.39
CA ARG A 53 -17.87 1.48 31.34
C ARG A 53 -18.22 2.90 31.80
N ASP A 54 -17.24 3.81 31.75
CA ASP A 54 -17.42 5.21 32.11
C ASP A 54 -16.75 6.13 31.08
N SER A 55 -17.05 7.43 31.12
CA SER A 55 -16.42 8.46 30.31
C SER A 55 -15.08 8.84 30.90
N ASN A 56 -14.02 8.65 30.11
CA ASN A 56 -12.65 8.95 30.50
C ASN A 56 -12.21 10.26 29.83
N PRO A 57 -11.95 11.33 30.56
CA PRO A 57 -11.35 12.54 30.00
C PRO A 57 -9.99 12.24 29.40
N GLY A 58 -9.68 12.83 28.25
CA GLY A 58 -8.43 12.56 27.55
C GLY A 58 -8.23 13.41 26.32
N HIS A 59 -7.24 13.06 25.54
CA HIS A 59 -6.89 13.71 24.29
C HIS A 59 -7.10 12.77 23.13
N VAL A 60 -7.76 13.23 22.06
CA VAL A 60 -8.01 12.46 20.85
C VAL A 60 -7.28 13.09 19.67
N THR A 61 -6.57 12.26 18.92
CA THR A 61 -5.87 12.62 17.69
C THR A 61 -6.37 11.80 16.51
N THR A 62 -6.27 12.38 15.33
CA THR A 62 -6.53 11.65 14.07
C THR A 62 -5.38 11.85 13.11
N SER A 63 -4.95 10.76 12.47
CA SER A 63 -3.90 10.81 11.45
C SER A 63 -4.19 9.83 10.32
N LEU A 64 -3.65 10.14 9.15
CA LEU A 64 -3.69 9.19 8.04
C LEU A 64 -2.69 8.07 8.28
N GLY A 65 -3.18 6.84 8.23
CA GLY A 65 -2.44 5.61 8.46
C GLY A 65 -2.51 4.64 7.29
N GLY A 66 -2.20 3.40 7.58
CA GLY A 66 -2.07 2.30 6.63
C GLY A 66 -0.62 2.08 6.20
N VAL A 67 -0.17 0.83 6.27
CA VAL A 67 1.21 0.49 5.91
C VAL A 67 1.51 0.85 4.46
N GLY A 68 0.62 0.49 3.53
CA GLY A 68 0.76 0.84 2.12
C GLY A 68 0.86 2.35 1.91
N ARG A 69 -0.06 3.13 2.52
CA ARG A 69 -0.04 4.61 2.44
C ARG A 69 1.24 5.20 3.03
N ASN A 70 1.70 4.70 4.17
CA ASN A 70 2.90 5.21 4.80
C ASN A 70 4.17 4.94 3.97
N ILE A 71 4.25 3.78 3.31
CA ILE A 71 5.32 3.47 2.35
C ILE A 71 5.23 4.44 1.17
N ALA A 72 4.05 4.60 0.55
CA ALA A 72 3.85 5.51 -0.58
C ALA A 72 4.22 6.95 -0.23
N HIS A 73 3.81 7.44 0.95
CA HIS A 73 4.15 8.78 1.45
C HIS A 73 5.66 8.98 1.57
N ASN A 74 6.36 8.03 2.19
CA ASN A 74 7.81 8.12 2.34
C ASN A 74 8.54 8.08 0.98
N LEU A 75 8.06 7.28 0.02
CA LEU A 75 8.60 7.28 -1.33
C LEU A 75 8.42 8.64 -2.02
N CYS A 76 7.26 9.28 -1.89
CA CYS A 76 7.04 10.65 -2.39
C CYS A 76 8.00 11.65 -1.73
N LEU A 77 8.19 11.60 -0.40
CA LEU A 77 9.12 12.46 0.33
C LEU A 77 10.58 12.26 -0.11
N LEU A 78 10.93 11.05 -0.53
CA LEU A 78 12.25 10.73 -1.11
C LEU A 78 12.37 11.14 -2.60
N GLY A 79 11.37 11.81 -3.15
CA GLY A 79 11.36 12.27 -4.53
C GLY A 79 11.08 11.18 -5.56
N GLN A 80 10.60 10.00 -5.13
CA GLN A 80 10.21 8.94 -6.04
C GLN A 80 8.79 9.19 -6.57
N ARG A 81 8.63 9.14 -7.89
CA ARG A 81 7.29 9.11 -8.49
C ARG A 81 6.57 7.84 -8.02
N THR A 82 5.49 8.02 -7.30
CA THR A 82 4.77 6.92 -6.64
C THR A 82 3.30 6.96 -6.99
N ALA A 83 2.73 5.79 -7.26
CA ALA A 83 1.32 5.59 -7.43
C ALA A 83 0.80 4.55 -6.44
N MET A 84 -0.45 4.67 -6.01
CA MET A 84 -1.03 3.73 -5.07
C MET A 84 -2.29 3.07 -5.65
N VAL A 85 -2.31 1.75 -5.63
CA VAL A 85 -3.47 0.91 -5.94
C VAL A 85 -4.13 0.54 -4.62
N THR A 86 -5.25 1.16 -4.33
CA THR A 86 -5.96 1.02 -3.04
C THR A 86 -7.46 1.23 -3.22
N VAL A 87 -8.20 1.01 -2.15
CA VAL A 87 -9.64 1.30 -2.07
C VAL A 87 -9.93 2.12 -0.81
N MET A 88 -10.93 2.99 -0.90
CA MET A 88 -11.41 3.81 0.21
C MET A 88 -12.91 4.05 0.05
N GLY A 89 -13.58 4.44 1.11
CA GLY A 89 -14.99 4.83 1.10
C GLY A 89 -15.20 6.22 0.50
N ASP A 90 -16.43 6.51 0.08
CA ASP A 90 -16.89 7.86 -0.25
C ASP A 90 -17.37 8.57 1.03
N ASP A 91 -16.43 8.86 1.91
CA ASP A 91 -16.65 9.47 3.22
C ASP A 91 -15.60 10.57 3.52
N ASP A 92 -15.71 11.21 4.69
CA ASP A 92 -14.80 12.28 5.09
C ASP A 92 -13.34 11.81 5.18
N PHE A 93 -13.12 10.57 5.60
CA PHE A 93 -11.78 10.00 5.68
C PHE A 93 -11.20 9.75 4.29
N GLY A 94 -12.00 9.21 3.35
CA GLY A 94 -11.59 9.03 1.96
C GLY A 94 -11.27 10.36 1.27
N ARG A 95 -12.04 11.43 1.54
CA ARG A 95 -11.74 12.78 1.05
C ARG A 95 -10.40 13.30 1.60
N ARG A 96 -10.14 13.15 2.89
CA ARG A 96 -8.85 13.54 3.52
C ARG A 96 -7.66 12.78 2.92
N VAL A 97 -7.83 11.49 2.59
CA VAL A 97 -6.81 10.69 1.89
C VAL A 97 -6.49 11.30 0.53
N GLN A 98 -7.54 11.61 -0.27
CA GLN A 98 -7.38 12.18 -1.60
C GLN A 98 -6.73 13.57 -1.58
N GLU A 99 -7.10 14.42 -0.62
CA GLU A 99 -6.49 15.74 -0.42
C GLU A 99 -5.01 15.61 -0.08
N ASN A 100 -4.67 14.79 0.91
CA ASN A 100 -3.27 14.56 1.28
C ASN A 100 -2.45 13.96 0.13
N ALA A 101 -3.02 13.06 -0.66
CA ALA A 101 -2.33 12.50 -1.83
C ALA A 101 -1.95 13.59 -2.84
N LYS A 102 -2.83 14.56 -3.09
CA LYS A 102 -2.56 15.73 -3.95
C LYS A 102 -1.42 16.57 -3.38
N ASP A 103 -1.45 16.84 -2.07
CA ASP A 103 -0.44 17.69 -1.40
C ASP A 103 0.98 17.09 -1.50
N ILE A 104 1.09 15.77 -1.42
CA ILE A 104 2.38 15.07 -1.46
C ILE A 104 2.76 14.54 -2.86
N GLY A 105 1.95 14.77 -3.88
CA GLY A 105 2.18 14.29 -5.24
C GLY A 105 2.04 12.78 -5.43
N LEU A 106 1.25 12.12 -4.58
CA LEU A 106 0.94 10.69 -4.69
C LEU A 106 -0.18 10.47 -5.73
N ASP A 107 0.09 9.65 -6.74
CA ASP A 107 -0.89 9.31 -7.76
C ASP A 107 -1.87 8.24 -7.26
N LEU A 108 -3.15 8.59 -7.12
CA LEU A 108 -4.25 7.69 -6.76
C LEU A 108 -5.12 7.28 -7.96
N SER A 109 -4.70 7.55 -9.20
CA SER A 109 -5.53 7.30 -10.40
C SER A 109 -5.91 5.82 -10.59
N ALA A 110 -5.10 4.90 -10.04
CA ALA A 110 -5.37 3.47 -10.02
C ALA A 110 -6.10 2.99 -8.75
N GLY A 111 -6.42 3.89 -7.82
CA GLY A 111 -7.28 3.62 -6.67
C GLY A 111 -8.76 3.59 -7.03
N ALA A 112 -9.61 3.25 -6.06
CA ALA A 112 -11.06 3.37 -6.20
C ALA A 112 -11.71 3.94 -4.95
N VAL A 113 -12.69 4.85 -5.17
CA VAL A 113 -13.60 5.33 -4.13
C VAL A 113 -14.89 4.53 -4.25
N LEU A 114 -15.31 3.89 -3.17
CA LEU A 114 -16.43 2.95 -3.11
C LEU A 114 -17.58 3.57 -2.31
N PRO A 115 -18.72 3.89 -2.95
CA PRO A 115 -19.81 4.60 -2.29
C PRO A 115 -20.56 3.75 -1.26
N ASP A 116 -20.43 2.43 -1.34
CA ASP A 116 -21.06 1.44 -0.45
C ASP A 116 -20.14 0.95 0.69
N CYS A 117 -18.96 1.54 0.81
CA CYS A 117 -17.95 1.18 1.82
C CYS A 117 -17.59 2.38 2.70
N ARG A 118 -16.99 2.09 3.84
CA ARG A 118 -16.29 3.07 4.68
C ARG A 118 -14.79 2.96 4.48
N THR A 119 -14.09 4.08 4.59
CA THR A 119 -12.62 4.09 4.60
C THR A 119 -12.10 3.34 5.82
N GLY A 120 -11.06 2.52 5.63
CA GLY A 120 -10.45 1.75 6.71
C GLY A 120 -10.13 2.64 7.92
N THR A 121 -10.39 2.14 9.12
CA THR A 121 -10.22 2.89 10.37
C THR A 121 -9.55 2.01 11.42
N TYR A 122 -8.55 2.55 12.10
CA TYR A 122 -7.90 1.97 13.26
C TYR A 122 -8.09 2.87 14.47
N LEU A 123 -8.89 2.44 15.42
CA LEU A 123 -9.16 3.17 16.65
C LEU A 123 -8.42 2.48 17.80
N TYR A 124 -7.68 3.26 18.60
CA TYR A 124 -7.00 2.74 19.77
C TYR A 124 -7.10 3.70 20.96
N ILE A 125 -7.09 3.14 22.15
CA ILE A 125 -7.15 3.85 23.42
C ILE A 125 -5.93 3.46 24.24
N CYS A 126 -5.20 4.47 24.72
CA CYS A 126 -4.04 4.30 25.59
C CYS A 126 -4.35 4.81 27.00
N GLY A 127 -3.69 4.22 27.98
CA GLY A 127 -3.58 4.75 29.31
C GLY A 127 -2.73 6.04 29.36
N PRO A 128 -2.61 6.66 30.55
CA PRO A 128 -1.80 7.88 30.74
C PRO A 128 -0.29 7.66 30.55
N ASP A 129 0.16 6.43 30.61
CA ASP A 129 1.53 5.97 30.32
C ASP A 129 1.83 5.80 28.83
N GLY A 130 0.79 5.93 27.97
CA GLY A 130 0.89 5.72 26.54
C GLY A 130 0.73 4.25 26.11
N ASP A 131 0.61 3.32 27.04
CA ASP A 131 0.39 1.91 26.71
C ASP A 131 -1.04 1.69 26.20
N MET A 132 -1.13 0.93 25.09
CA MET A 132 -2.41 0.63 24.45
C MET A 132 -3.23 -0.33 25.28
N ALA A 133 -4.39 0.13 25.75
CA ALA A 133 -5.33 -0.67 26.53
C ALA A 133 -6.31 -1.44 25.63
N LEU A 134 -6.72 -0.85 24.50
CA LEU A 134 -7.69 -1.44 23.58
C LEU A 134 -7.51 -0.89 22.18
N ALA A 135 -7.76 -1.71 21.17
CA ALA A 135 -7.87 -1.26 19.78
C ALA A 135 -9.01 -1.98 19.06
N VAL A 136 -9.62 -1.28 18.12
CA VAL A 136 -10.62 -1.83 17.19
C VAL A 136 -10.23 -1.37 15.79
N ASN A 137 -10.27 -2.27 14.83
CA ASN A 137 -10.05 -1.92 13.43
C ASN A 137 -11.26 -2.30 12.58
N ASP A 138 -11.58 -1.43 11.63
CA ASP A 138 -12.52 -1.68 10.54
C ASP A 138 -11.74 -1.59 9.22
N MET A 139 -11.39 -2.73 8.67
CA MET A 139 -10.58 -2.87 7.46
C MET A 139 -11.32 -3.63 6.35
N ALA A 140 -12.64 -3.80 6.49
CA ALA A 140 -13.47 -4.59 5.57
C ALA A 140 -13.44 -4.04 4.12
N VAL A 141 -13.13 -2.75 3.94
CA VAL A 141 -12.99 -2.15 2.60
C VAL A 141 -11.94 -2.88 1.75
N TYR A 142 -10.90 -3.45 2.35
CA TYR A 142 -9.84 -4.13 1.59
C TYR A 142 -10.27 -5.48 1.01
N ASP A 143 -11.38 -6.07 1.47
CA ASP A 143 -11.98 -7.24 0.83
C ASP A 143 -12.45 -6.94 -0.59
N ARG A 144 -12.61 -5.64 -0.93
CA ARG A 144 -12.91 -5.19 -2.30
C ARG A 144 -11.68 -5.17 -3.21
N MET A 145 -10.47 -5.32 -2.69
CA MET A 145 -9.26 -5.47 -3.49
C MET A 145 -9.12 -6.92 -4.00
N THR A 146 -10.14 -7.39 -4.69
CA THR A 146 -10.24 -8.74 -5.24
C THR A 146 -9.26 -8.98 -6.40
N PRO A 147 -9.03 -10.23 -6.84
CA PRO A 147 -8.29 -10.51 -8.08
C PRO A 147 -8.85 -9.77 -9.30
N ASP A 148 -10.18 -9.61 -9.41
CA ASP A 148 -10.80 -8.87 -10.51
C ASP A 148 -10.51 -7.37 -10.45
N PHE A 149 -10.50 -6.78 -9.26
CA PHE A 149 -10.07 -5.40 -9.05
C PHE A 149 -8.63 -5.18 -9.52
N LEU A 150 -7.72 -6.09 -9.15
CA LEU A 150 -6.30 -6.04 -9.55
C LEU A 150 -6.12 -6.30 -11.05
N ARG A 151 -6.91 -7.22 -11.64
CA ARG A 151 -6.86 -7.53 -13.07
C ARG A 151 -7.15 -6.29 -13.94
N GLN A 152 -8.13 -5.49 -13.55
CA GLN A 152 -8.46 -4.24 -14.27
C GLN A 152 -7.33 -3.19 -14.21
N ARG A 153 -6.37 -3.35 -13.30
CA ARG A 153 -5.25 -2.45 -13.05
C ARG A 153 -3.89 -3.06 -13.40
N LEU A 154 -3.89 -4.28 -13.93
CA LEU A 154 -2.67 -5.05 -14.14
C LEU A 154 -1.70 -4.35 -15.11
N ASP A 155 -2.20 -3.73 -16.18
CA ASP A 155 -1.35 -3.00 -17.12
C ASP A 155 -0.67 -1.80 -16.45
N PHE A 156 -1.41 -1.09 -15.60
CA PHE A 156 -0.87 -0.02 -14.77
C PHE A 156 0.19 -0.56 -13.80
N ILE A 157 -0.10 -1.62 -13.07
CA ILE A 157 0.84 -2.25 -12.13
C ILE A 157 2.10 -2.75 -12.86
N ASN A 158 1.94 -3.38 -14.02
CA ASN A 158 3.05 -3.87 -14.84
C ASN A 158 3.85 -2.77 -15.54
N GLY A 159 3.32 -1.55 -15.60
CA GLY A 159 4.02 -0.37 -16.09
C GLY A 159 4.99 0.22 -15.07
N ALA A 160 4.91 -0.19 -13.81
CA ALA A 160 5.84 0.24 -12.76
C ALA A 160 7.20 -0.46 -12.87
N ASP A 161 8.27 0.22 -12.45
CA ASP A 161 9.60 -0.39 -12.35
C ASP A 161 9.72 -1.29 -11.12
N LEU A 162 8.89 -1.04 -10.11
CA LEU A 162 8.85 -1.76 -8.85
C LEU A 162 7.43 -1.75 -8.28
N VAL A 163 7.00 -2.86 -7.73
CA VAL A 163 5.75 -2.99 -6.99
C VAL A 163 6.06 -3.22 -5.52
N VAL A 164 5.46 -2.44 -4.65
CA VAL A 164 5.44 -2.69 -3.20
C VAL A 164 4.06 -3.24 -2.84
N LEU A 165 4.03 -4.41 -2.23
CA LEU A 165 2.82 -5.10 -1.80
C LEU A 165 2.80 -5.19 -0.27
N GLU A 166 1.64 -4.97 0.36
CA GLU A 166 1.47 -5.25 1.78
C GLU A 166 0.25 -6.14 2.04
N THR A 167 0.17 -6.74 3.22
CA THR A 167 -0.71 -7.89 3.45
C THR A 167 -2.10 -7.56 4.02
N ASN A 168 -2.56 -6.30 3.93
CA ASN A 168 -3.97 -6.00 4.24
C ASN A 168 -4.94 -6.57 3.18
N LEU A 169 -4.45 -6.86 1.98
CA LEU A 169 -5.23 -7.48 0.91
C LEU A 169 -5.70 -8.90 1.27
N PRO A 170 -6.79 -9.40 0.65
CA PRO A 170 -7.14 -10.82 0.67
C PRO A 170 -5.98 -11.70 0.15
N GLU A 171 -5.80 -12.87 0.75
CA GLU A 171 -4.73 -13.80 0.37
C GLU A 171 -4.79 -14.20 -1.10
N GLU A 172 -5.99 -14.45 -1.62
CA GLU A 172 -6.23 -14.77 -3.02
C GLU A 172 -5.74 -13.67 -3.97
N SER A 173 -5.89 -12.41 -3.57
CA SER A 173 -5.44 -11.25 -4.33
C SER A 173 -3.93 -11.11 -4.33
N ILE A 174 -3.29 -11.39 -3.19
CA ILE A 174 -1.83 -11.45 -3.07
C ILE A 174 -1.29 -12.54 -4.00
N ARG A 175 -1.84 -13.74 -3.95
CA ARG A 175 -1.44 -14.85 -4.82
C ARG A 175 -1.61 -14.50 -6.28
N TRP A 176 -2.79 -13.99 -6.64
CA TRP A 176 -3.09 -13.61 -8.02
C TRP A 176 -2.12 -12.55 -8.54
N LEU A 177 -1.82 -11.52 -7.74
CA LEU A 177 -0.88 -10.47 -8.11
C LEU A 177 0.53 -11.04 -8.34
N CYS A 178 1.04 -11.86 -7.42
CA CYS A 178 2.35 -12.50 -7.55
C CYS A 178 2.45 -13.46 -8.75
N ASP A 179 1.30 -14.00 -9.23
CA ASP A 179 1.27 -14.89 -10.41
C ASP A 179 1.22 -14.12 -11.73
N ASN A 180 0.72 -12.89 -11.74
CA ASN A 180 0.43 -12.14 -12.95
C ASN A 180 1.28 -10.88 -13.12
N CYS A 181 1.87 -10.36 -12.05
CA CYS A 181 2.75 -9.19 -12.10
C CYS A 181 4.09 -9.53 -12.73
N LYS A 182 4.55 -8.66 -13.65
CA LYS A 182 5.84 -8.79 -14.33
C LYS A 182 6.94 -7.93 -13.69
N ALA A 183 6.54 -6.88 -12.99
CA ALA A 183 7.48 -6.03 -12.24
C ALA A 183 7.97 -6.75 -10.98
N PRO A 184 9.20 -6.49 -10.51
CA PRO A 184 9.68 -7.04 -9.26
C PRO A 184 8.80 -6.59 -8.10
N ILE A 185 8.44 -7.53 -7.20
CA ILE A 185 7.56 -7.27 -6.05
C ILE A 185 8.39 -7.28 -4.77
N LEU A 186 8.32 -6.19 -4.01
CA LEU A 186 8.77 -6.11 -2.63
C LEU A 186 7.56 -6.21 -1.71
N ALA A 187 7.63 -7.01 -0.65
CA ALA A 187 6.50 -7.19 0.26
C ALA A 187 6.80 -6.71 1.69
N ASP A 188 5.79 -6.09 2.33
CA ASP A 188 5.75 -5.82 3.77
C ASP A 188 4.66 -6.69 4.42
N PRO A 189 5.00 -7.52 5.44
CA PRO A 189 4.07 -8.44 6.07
C PRO A 189 3.01 -7.77 6.97
N VAL A 190 3.17 -6.49 7.32
CA VAL A 190 2.29 -5.69 8.20
C VAL A 190 2.23 -6.19 9.65
N SER A 191 2.00 -7.48 9.85
CA SER A 191 1.94 -8.13 11.17
C SER A 191 2.16 -9.63 11.06
N THR A 192 2.49 -10.30 12.17
CA THR A 192 2.72 -11.75 12.21
C THR A 192 1.53 -12.54 11.65
N ILE A 193 0.29 -12.21 12.06
CA ILE A 193 -0.91 -12.91 11.57
C ILE A 193 -1.07 -12.76 10.05
N LYS A 194 -0.84 -11.55 9.53
CA LYS A 194 -1.00 -11.25 8.09
C LYS A 194 0.17 -11.79 7.25
N ALA A 195 1.36 -11.95 7.86
CA ALA A 195 2.54 -12.51 7.21
C ALA A 195 2.29 -13.90 6.62
N GLU A 196 1.43 -14.71 7.25
CA GLU A 196 1.08 -16.05 6.73
C GLU A 196 0.55 -16.03 5.30
N LYS A 197 -0.13 -14.95 4.88
CA LYS A 197 -0.62 -14.79 3.50
C LYS A 197 0.51 -14.77 2.45
N LEU A 198 1.75 -14.45 2.86
CA LEU A 198 2.91 -14.42 1.96
C LEU A 198 3.57 -15.80 1.80
N ARG A 199 3.33 -16.75 2.71
CA ARG A 199 3.98 -18.06 2.69
C ARG A 199 3.89 -18.76 1.32
N PRO A 200 2.74 -18.79 0.64
CA PRO A 200 2.62 -19.44 -0.67
C PRO A 200 3.36 -18.76 -1.82
N VAL A 201 3.76 -17.49 -1.62
CA VAL A 201 4.33 -16.64 -2.68
C VAL A 201 5.74 -16.15 -2.39
N LEU A 202 6.38 -16.57 -1.28
CA LEU A 202 7.72 -16.13 -0.89
C LEU A 202 8.74 -16.26 -2.03
N GLY A 203 8.73 -17.37 -2.77
CA GLY A 203 9.65 -17.59 -3.89
C GLY A 203 9.41 -16.70 -5.13
N LYS A 204 8.35 -15.90 -5.15
CA LYS A 204 8.01 -14.97 -6.25
C LYS A 204 8.36 -13.52 -5.91
N LEU A 205 8.72 -13.23 -4.67
CA LEU A 205 9.07 -11.89 -4.21
C LEU A 205 10.53 -11.59 -4.57
N ALA A 206 10.77 -10.38 -5.05
CA ALA A 206 12.12 -9.85 -5.24
C ALA A 206 12.78 -9.50 -3.90
N ALA A 207 12.00 -9.04 -2.93
CA ALA A 207 12.43 -8.81 -1.56
C ALA A 207 11.25 -8.86 -0.58
N LEU A 208 11.57 -9.13 0.67
CA LEU A 208 10.66 -9.10 1.80
C LEU A 208 11.30 -8.28 2.93
N LYS A 209 10.52 -7.38 3.54
CA LYS A 209 10.98 -6.56 4.67
C LYS A 209 10.19 -6.94 5.93
N PRO A 210 10.51 -8.03 6.59
CA PRO A 210 9.88 -8.43 7.84
C PRO A 210 10.51 -7.73 9.04
N ASN A 211 9.77 -7.64 10.14
CA ASN A 211 10.37 -7.50 11.45
C ASN A 211 10.87 -8.88 11.97
N ARG A 212 11.51 -8.90 13.14
CA ARG A 212 12.07 -10.14 13.70
C ARG A 212 11.00 -11.24 13.88
N LEU A 213 9.84 -10.90 14.45
CA LEU A 213 8.80 -11.88 14.74
C LEU A 213 8.16 -12.45 13.46
N GLU A 214 8.01 -11.60 12.45
CA GLU A 214 7.53 -11.99 11.13
C GLU A 214 8.56 -12.89 10.42
N ALA A 215 9.85 -12.57 10.54
CA ALA A 215 10.92 -13.39 9.98
C ALA A 215 11.00 -14.76 10.67
N GLU A 216 10.93 -14.81 12.01
CA GLU A 216 10.86 -16.07 12.78
C GLU A 216 9.66 -16.93 12.34
N LEU A 217 8.48 -16.29 12.18
CA LEU A 217 7.27 -16.98 11.74
C LEU A 217 7.42 -17.59 10.34
N LEU A 218 7.93 -16.80 9.38
CA LEU A 218 8.01 -17.22 7.97
C LEU A 218 9.14 -18.22 7.72
N SER A 219 10.27 -18.07 8.40
CA SER A 219 11.42 -18.99 8.28
C SER A 219 11.27 -20.26 9.13
N GLY A 220 10.49 -20.21 10.21
CA GLY A 220 10.44 -21.27 11.23
C GLY A 220 11.68 -21.31 12.12
N MET A 221 12.56 -20.31 12.05
CA MET A 221 13.80 -20.20 12.82
C MET A 221 13.62 -19.23 13.98
N SER A 222 14.30 -19.46 15.11
CA SER A 222 14.37 -18.46 16.19
C SER A 222 15.53 -17.51 15.91
N ILE A 223 15.27 -16.21 15.91
CA ILE A 223 16.24 -15.15 15.60
C ILE A 223 16.55 -14.40 16.90
N ARG A 224 17.69 -14.70 17.52
CA ARG A 224 18.15 -14.08 18.78
C ARG A 224 19.35 -13.17 18.57
N THR A 225 20.16 -13.46 17.55
CA THR A 225 21.38 -12.75 17.23
C THR A 225 21.35 -12.24 15.78
N ARG A 226 22.35 -11.43 15.40
CA ARG A 226 22.51 -11.00 14.01
C ARG A 226 22.92 -12.14 13.09
N GLU A 227 23.67 -13.09 13.64
CA GLU A 227 24.13 -14.29 12.95
C GLU A 227 22.93 -15.19 12.59
N ASP A 228 21.96 -15.36 13.50
CA ASP A 228 20.71 -16.07 13.19
C ASP A 228 19.92 -15.40 12.07
N ALA A 229 19.91 -14.06 12.03
CA ALA A 229 19.22 -13.30 11.01
C ALA A 229 19.89 -13.35 9.63
N ALA A 230 21.15 -13.77 9.55
CA ALA A 230 21.92 -13.88 8.31
C ALA A 230 21.82 -15.27 7.65
N GLN A 231 21.20 -16.25 8.32
CA GLN A 231 20.94 -17.59 7.79
C GLN A 231 19.69 -17.64 6.92
#